data_c7ef13ee325149c26ebbfec8ddac55d5
#
_entry.id   c7ef13ee325149c26ebbfec8ddac55d5
#
_cell.length_a   1.000
_cell.length_b   1.000
_cell.length_c   1.000
_cell.angle_alpha   90.00
_cell.angle_beta   90.00
_cell.angle_gamma   90.00
#
_symmetry.space_group_name_H-M   'P 1'
#
loop_
_entity.id
_entity.type
_entity.pdbx_description
1 polymer ?
#
loop_
_entity_poly.entity_id
_entity_poly.type
_entity_poly.pdbx_seq_one_letter_code
_entity_poly.pdbx_strand_id
1 'polypeptide(L)'
;SQLGAFTRSSPRYERPNIQFHVQPLSLDKFGDPWHDFPAFTTSVANLRPASRGHVRLRSTDPADKPVIQPNYLATDEDRQVAVDSIR
;
A
#
# COMPACT_ATOMS: atom_id res chain seq x y z
N SER A 1 -3.36 12.25 5.58
CA SER A 1 -1.95 12.64 5.67
C SER A 1 -1.79 14.14 5.45
N GLN A 2 -0.79 14.74 6.07
CA GLN A 2 -0.52 16.18 5.98
C GLN A 2 0.30 16.53 4.75
N LEU A 3 1.03 15.57 4.19
CA LEU A 3 1.90 15.77 3.03
C LEU A 3 1.83 14.55 2.14
N GLY A 4 1.90 14.78 0.84
CA GLY A 4 1.91 13.72 -0.16
C GLY A 4 2.74 14.10 -1.37
N ALA A 5 3.12 13.09 -2.15
CA ALA A 5 3.84 13.28 -3.40
C ALA A 5 3.48 12.19 -4.40
N PHE A 6 3.49 12.53 -5.67
CA PHE A 6 3.36 11.59 -6.78
C PHE A 6 4.63 11.64 -7.62
N THR A 7 5.18 10.47 -7.92
CA THR A 7 6.40 10.39 -8.73
C THR A 7 6.45 9.08 -9.52
N ARG A 8 7.47 8.93 -10.33
CA ARG A 8 7.74 7.70 -11.07
C ARG A 8 8.74 6.84 -10.29
N SER A 9 8.46 5.55 -10.19
CA SER A 9 9.38 4.60 -9.59
C SER A 9 10.63 4.37 -10.45
N SER A 10 10.53 4.65 -11.76
CA SER A 10 11.60 4.48 -12.73
C SER A 10 11.36 5.39 -13.93
N PRO A 11 12.42 5.81 -14.66
CA PRO A 11 12.28 6.64 -15.87
C PRO A 11 11.48 5.98 -17.01
N ARG A 12 11.31 4.65 -16.98
CA ARG A 12 10.53 3.92 -18.00
C ARG A 12 9.03 4.24 -17.98
N TYR A 13 8.51 4.78 -16.88
CA TYR A 13 7.10 5.16 -16.78
C TYR A 13 6.89 6.59 -17.30
N GLU A 14 5.90 6.79 -18.14
CA GLU A 14 5.54 8.12 -18.67
C GLU A 14 4.91 8.99 -17.60
N ARG A 15 4.12 8.39 -16.71
CA ARG A 15 3.33 9.09 -15.68
C ARG A 15 3.76 8.63 -14.29
N PRO A 16 3.54 9.45 -13.27
CA PRO A 16 3.70 9.01 -11.90
C PRO A 16 2.91 7.71 -11.64
N ASN A 17 3.58 6.73 -11.07
CA ASN A 17 3.00 5.42 -10.77
C ASN A 17 3.09 5.06 -9.30
N ILE A 18 3.67 5.93 -8.47
CA ILE A 18 3.70 5.77 -7.01
C ILE A 18 3.24 7.04 -6.33
N GLN A 19 2.65 6.86 -5.15
CA GLN A 19 2.21 7.94 -4.28
C GLN A 19 2.80 7.76 -2.89
N PHE A 20 3.33 8.84 -2.33
CA PHE A 20 3.76 8.89 -0.94
C PHE A 20 2.70 9.58 -0.08
N HIS A 21 2.45 9.01 1.10
CA HIS A 21 1.65 9.59 2.16
C HIS A 21 2.56 9.83 3.36
N VAL A 22 2.59 11.04 3.89
CA VAL A 22 3.41 11.39 5.05
C VAL A 22 2.52 11.80 6.21
N GLN A 23 2.75 11.22 7.37
CA GLN A 23 2.02 11.48 8.61
C GLN A 23 3.00 11.82 9.73
N PRO A 24 2.75 12.86 10.54
CA PRO A 24 3.65 13.28 11.61
C PRO A 24 3.45 12.44 12.88
N LEU A 25 3.45 11.13 12.73
CA LEU A 25 3.32 10.17 13.82
C LEU A 25 3.89 8.82 13.39
N SER A 26 4.21 7.96 14.35
CA SER A 26 4.54 6.56 14.08
C SER A 26 3.91 5.64 15.11
N LEU A 27 3.70 4.39 14.72
CA LEU A 27 3.14 3.32 15.54
C LEU A 27 3.60 1.97 15.00
N ASP A 28 3.57 0.92 15.81
CA ASP A 28 4.02 -0.40 15.40
C ASP A 28 3.03 -1.08 14.45
N LYS A 29 1.75 -0.99 14.75
CA LYS A 29 0.69 -1.49 13.88
C LYS A 29 -0.58 -0.68 14.05
N PHE A 30 -1.43 -0.77 13.07
CA PHE A 30 -2.70 -0.02 13.03
C PHE A 30 -3.55 -0.34 14.26
N GLY A 31 -3.96 0.71 14.98
CA GLY A 31 -4.75 0.60 16.21
C GLY A 31 -3.94 0.64 17.49
N ASP A 32 -2.60 0.55 17.42
CA ASP A 32 -1.74 0.74 18.58
C ASP A 32 -1.64 2.21 19.00
N PRO A 33 -1.25 2.50 20.25
CA PRO A 33 -0.91 3.85 20.65
C PRO A 33 0.24 4.43 19.82
N TRP A 34 0.23 5.73 19.60
CA TRP A 34 1.35 6.41 18.94
C TRP A 34 2.61 6.34 19.80
N HIS A 35 3.76 6.27 19.13
CA HIS A 35 5.03 6.42 19.82
C HIS A 35 5.12 7.80 20.47
N ASP A 36 5.74 7.88 21.64
CA ASP A 36 5.89 9.10 22.44
C ASP A 36 7.14 9.91 22.09
N PHE A 37 7.91 9.48 21.09
CA PHE A 37 9.08 10.20 20.58
C PHE A 37 8.76 10.93 19.27
N PRO A 38 9.49 11.98 18.91
CA PRO A 38 9.31 12.65 17.63
C PRO A 38 9.58 11.71 16.46
N ALA A 39 8.58 11.52 15.61
CA ALA A 39 8.68 10.62 14.47
C ALA A 39 7.66 10.97 13.39
N PHE A 40 7.88 10.48 12.20
CA PHE A 40 6.91 10.52 11.12
C PHE A 40 6.87 9.18 10.37
N THR A 41 5.79 8.92 9.69
CA THR A 41 5.63 7.76 8.82
C THR A 41 5.52 8.21 7.38
N THR A 42 6.31 7.61 6.51
CA THR A 42 6.14 7.74 5.06
C THR A 42 5.72 6.40 4.49
N SER A 43 4.54 6.35 3.91
CA SER A 43 4.02 5.18 3.22
C SER A 43 4.05 5.40 1.72
N VAL A 44 4.31 4.35 0.96
CA VAL A 44 4.30 4.40 -0.50
C VAL A 44 3.27 3.42 -1.06
N ALA A 45 2.56 3.84 -2.11
CA ALA A 45 1.55 3.03 -2.78
C ALA A 45 1.84 2.95 -4.28
N ASN A 46 1.79 1.73 -4.82
CA ASN A 46 1.75 1.52 -6.26
C ASN A 46 0.35 1.90 -6.78
N LEU A 47 0.26 2.86 -7.69
CA LEU A 47 -1.00 3.38 -8.20
C LEU A 47 -1.64 2.50 -9.29
N ARG A 48 -0.84 1.65 -9.95
CA ARG A 48 -1.29 0.78 -11.04
C ARG A 48 -0.71 -0.62 -10.93
N PRO A 49 -1.05 -1.36 -9.86
CA PRO A 49 -0.55 -2.72 -9.71
C PRO A 49 -1.11 -3.63 -10.81
N ALA A 50 -0.29 -4.53 -11.28
CA ALA A 50 -0.69 -5.59 -12.22
C ALA A 50 -1.34 -6.78 -11.50
N SER A 51 -0.98 -7.01 -10.23
CA SER A 51 -1.56 -8.07 -9.41
C SER A 51 -3.06 -7.88 -9.24
N ARG A 52 -3.79 -9.00 -9.22
CA ARG A 52 -5.24 -9.04 -9.00
C ARG A 52 -5.57 -10.05 -7.94
N GLY A 53 -6.51 -9.70 -7.11
CA GLY A 53 -7.10 -10.58 -6.11
C GLY A 53 -8.61 -10.69 -6.28
N HIS A 54 -9.28 -11.14 -5.24
CA HIS A 54 -10.74 -11.26 -5.28
C HIS A 54 -11.34 -11.07 -3.88
N VAL A 55 -12.62 -10.73 -3.88
CA VAL A 55 -13.52 -10.78 -2.72
C VAL A 55 -14.70 -11.65 -3.10
N ARG A 56 -15.00 -12.65 -2.31
CA ARG A 56 -16.07 -13.63 -2.59
C ARG A 56 -16.89 -13.91 -1.34
N LEU A 57 -18.12 -14.35 -1.55
CA LEU A 57 -18.94 -14.90 -0.46
C LEU A 57 -18.31 -16.20 0.03
N ARG A 58 -18.21 -16.36 1.35
CA ARG A 58 -17.75 -17.60 1.96
C ARG A 58 -18.86 -18.67 1.98
N SER A 59 -20.09 -18.24 2.26
CA SER A 59 -21.27 -19.08 2.33
C SER A 59 -22.53 -18.24 2.07
N THR A 60 -23.70 -18.84 2.19
CA THR A 60 -25.00 -18.14 2.11
C THR A 60 -25.41 -17.49 3.42
N ASP A 61 -24.68 -17.74 4.50
CA ASP A 61 -24.91 -17.08 5.80
C ASP A 61 -24.38 -15.63 5.76
N PRO A 62 -25.26 -14.63 5.91
CA PRO A 62 -24.84 -13.22 5.89
C PRO A 62 -23.94 -12.81 7.07
N ALA A 63 -23.89 -13.62 8.14
CA ALA A 63 -23.00 -13.39 9.27
C ALA A 63 -21.55 -13.85 8.99
N ASP A 64 -21.34 -14.70 7.99
CA ASP A 64 -19.99 -15.14 7.63
C ASP A 64 -19.19 -14.01 6.98
N LYS A 65 -17.96 -13.85 7.44
CA LYS A 65 -17.02 -12.89 6.83
C LYS A 65 -16.68 -13.32 5.39
N PRO A 66 -16.58 -12.38 4.46
CA PRO A 66 -16.19 -12.71 3.08
C PRO A 66 -14.78 -13.29 3.03
N VAL A 67 -14.52 -14.04 1.96
CA VAL A 67 -13.15 -14.43 1.59
C VAL A 67 -12.51 -13.23 0.90
N ILE A 68 -11.44 -12.70 1.49
CA ILE A 68 -10.69 -11.57 0.94
C ILE A 68 -9.28 -12.05 0.61
N GLN A 69 -8.94 -12.06 -0.67
CA GLN A 69 -7.63 -12.47 -1.16
C GLN A 69 -7.05 -11.35 -2.04
N PRO A 70 -6.22 -10.45 -1.47
CA PRO A 70 -5.65 -9.33 -2.22
C PRO A 70 -4.65 -9.75 -3.29
N ASN A 71 -3.91 -10.83 -3.04
CA ASN A 71 -2.87 -11.33 -3.93
C ASN A 71 -1.81 -10.26 -4.26
N TYR A 72 -1.40 -9.47 -3.27
CA TYR A 72 -0.40 -8.43 -3.43
C TYR A 72 0.94 -8.98 -3.90
N LEU A 73 1.68 -8.17 -4.69
CA LEU A 73 3.03 -8.50 -5.15
C LEU A 73 3.11 -9.84 -5.91
N ALA A 74 2.05 -10.24 -6.60
CA ALA A 74 2.01 -11.49 -7.33
C ALA A 74 2.83 -11.45 -8.62
N THR A 75 3.04 -10.27 -9.21
CA THR A 75 3.80 -10.09 -10.45
C THR A 75 5.21 -9.57 -10.17
N ASP A 76 6.15 -9.88 -11.06
CA ASP A 76 7.51 -9.35 -10.98
C ASP A 76 7.54 -7.83 -11.10
N GLU A 77 6.66 -7.27 -11.94
CA GLU A 77 6.56 -5.81 -12.09
C GLU A 77 6.18 -5.14 -10.77
N ASP A 78 5.16 -5.65 -10.07
CA ASP A 78 4.73 -5.08 -8.79
C ASP A 78 5.84 -5.16 -7.73
N ARG A 79 6.58 -6.26 -7.70
CA ARG A 79 7.73 -6.43 -6.82
C ARG A 79 8.84 -5.44 -7.15
N GLN A 80 9.12 -5.22 -8.44
CA GLN A 80 10.13 -4.25 -8.85
C GLN A 80 9.72 -2.83 -8.50
N VAL A 81 8.46 -2.45 -8.74
CA VAL A 81 7.95 -1.13 -8.34
C VAL A 81 8.06 -0.93 -6.83
N ALA A 82 7.76 -1.95 -6.03
CA ALA A 82 7.90 -1.87 -4.57
C ALA A 82 9.35 -1.60 -4.15
N VAL A 83 10.31 -2.31 -4.74
CA VAL A 83 11.74 -2.10 -4.45
C VAL A 83 12.19 -0.70 -4.88
N ASP A 84 11.85 -0.28 -6.09
CA ASP A 84 12.26 1.03 -6.63
C ASP A 84 11.65 2.18 -5.85
N SER A 85 10.47 1.99 -5.28
CA SER A 85 9.75 3.04 -4.54
C SER A 85 10.38 3.39 -3.19
N ILE A 86 11.20 2.51 -2.63
CA ILE A 86 11.88 2.75 -1.35
C ILE A 86 13.37 3.10 -1.52
N ARG A 87 13.86 3.14 -2.73
CA ARG A 87 15.22 3.60 -3.07
C ARG A 87 15.26 5.07 -3.40
#